data_73ac189e61c47d8f797a7057d4e10069
#
_entry.id   73ac189e61c47d8f797a7057d4e10069
#
_cell.length_a   1.000
_cell.length_b   1.000
_cell.length_c   1.000
_cell.angle_alpha   90.00
_cell.angle_beta   90.00
_cell.angle_gamma   90.00
#
_symmetry.space_group_name_H-M   'P 1'
#
loop_
_entity.id
_entity.type
_entity.pdbx_description
1 polymer ?
#
loop_
_entity_poly.entity_id
_entity_poly.type
_entity_poly.pdbx_seq_one_letter_code
_entity_poly.pdbx_strand_id
1 'polypeptide(L)'
;MAEELTFRLEDFEGPLELLLTLVQKHKMDLHNIPILELIDQYTRAVESAESTDPEISSAFIEMAAHLVEMKSYLLLPRSEEGERMKQELTGRLIEYDQCRRMAARLRERGEEYTVF
;
A
#
# COMPACT_ATOMS: atom_id res chain seq x y z
N MET A 1 1.87 -2.65 -23.83
CA MET A 1 1.95 -2.75 -23.57
C MET A 1 2.08 -3.26 -22.64
N ALA A 2 2.11 -3.44 -22.48
CA ALA A 2 2.21 -4.03 -21.81
C ALA A 2 2.60 -4.00 -20.69
N GLU A 3 2.74 -3.33 -20.21
CA GLU A 3 3.12 -3.16 -19.12
C GLU A 3 2.21 -3.31 -18.18
N GLU A 4 1.19 -3.86 -18.23
CA GLU A 4 0.41 -4.05 -17.27
C GLU A 4 0.94 -4.92 -16.33
N LEU A 5 1.27 -4.52 -15.18
CA LEU A 5 1.75 -5.31 -14.15
C LEU A 5 0.62 -5.95 -13.51
N THR A 6 0.52 -7.19 -13.53
CA THR A 6 -0.52 -7.94 -12.85
C THR A 6 0.03 -8.39 -11.53
N PHE A 7 -0.52 -7.86 -10.45
CA PHE A 7 -0.12 -8.28 -9.13
C PHE A 7 -0.98 -9.43 -8.68
N ARG A 8 -0.36 -10.41 -8.07
CA ARG A 8 -1.08 -11.50 -7.43
C ARG A 8 -1.21 -11.11 -5.97
N LEU A 9 -2.41 -10.75 -5.57
CA LEU A 9 -2.60 -10.22 -4.23
C LEU A 9 -2.25 -11.21 -3.14
N GLU A 10 -2.32 -12.48 -3.44
CA GLU A 10 -1.94 -13.49 -2.46
C GLU A 10 -0.45 -13.46 -2.15
N ASP A 11 0.34 -12.81 -2.98
CA ASP A 11 1.77 -12.70 -2.74
C ASP A 11 2.11 -11.60 -1.75
N PHE A 12 1.12 -10.83 -1.31
CA PHE A 12 1.35 -9.74 -0.39
C PHE A 12 0.77 -10.07 0.97
N GLU A 13 1.44 -9.61 2.04
CA GLU A 13 0.94 -9.81 3.38
C GLU A 13 -0.37 -9.11 3.58
N GLY A 14 -0.56 -7.98 2.92
CA GLY A 14 -1.76 -7.21 3.06
C GLY A 14 -1.67 -5.96 2.24
N PRO A 15 -2.68 -5.09 2.35
CA PRO A 15 -2.74 -3.91 1.50
C PRO A 15 -1.61 -2.91 1.74
N LEU A 16 -1.05 -2.84 2.94
CA LEU A 16 0.05 -1.92 3.15
C LEU A 16 1.29 -2.33 2.37
N GLU A 17 1.54 -3.63 2.25
CA GLU A 17 2.65 -4.07 1.45
C GLU A 17 2.43 -3.77 -0.02
N LEU A 18 1.21 -3.94 -0.50
CA LEU A 18 0.92 -3.60 -1.89
C LEU A 18 1.11 -2.11 -2.13
N LEU A 19 0.62 -1.27 -1.22
CA LEU A 19 0.80 0.17 -1.36
C LEU A 19 2.27 0.55 -1.37
N LEU A 20 3.05 -0.04 -0.47
CA LEU A 20 4.47 0.27 -0.41
C LEU A 20 5.18 -0.19 -1.67
N THR A 21 4.79 -1.34 -2.21
CA THR A 21 5.36 -1.82 -3.45
C THR A 21 5.06 -0.88 -4.60
N LEU A 22 3.85 -0.33 -4.64
CA LEU A 22 3.50 0.62 -5.68
C LEU A 22 4.30 1.91 -5.55
N VAL A 23 4.50 2.37 -4.31
CA VAL A 23 5.32 3.55 -4.08
C VAL A 23 6.73 3.32 -4.62
N GLN A 24 7.31 2.16 -4.33
CA GLN A 24 8.66 1.85 -4.77
C GLN A 24 8.74 1.67 -6.27
N LYS A 25 7.74 0.98 -6.81
CA LYS A 25 7.77 0.69 -8.22
C LYS A 25 7.64 1.93 -9.07
N HIS A 26 6.86 2.88 -8.64
CA HIS A 26 6.66 4.11 -9.38
C HIS A 26 7.60 5.22 -8.90
N LYS A 27 8.58 4.85 -8.07
CA LYS A 27 9.61 5.76 -7.60
C LYS A 27 9.04 6.99 -6.93
N MET A 28 7.98 6.80 -6.17
CA MET A 28 7.41 7.88 -5.40
C MET A 28 8.21 8.07 -4.12
N ASP A 29 8.21 9.30 -3.63
CA ASP A 29 8.89 9.61 -2.39
C ASP A 29 7.97 9.24 -1.22
N LEU A 30 8.38 8.28 -0.41
CA LEU A 30 7.56 7.81 0.70
C LEU A 30 7.19 8.92 1.67
N HIS A 31 8.05 9.92 1.79
CA HIS A 31 7.79 11.02 2.69
C HIS A 31 7.05 12.18 2.03
N ASN A 32 6.71 12.03 0.76
CA ASN A 32 5.95 13.04 0.06
C ASN A 32 5.19 12.36 -1.08
N ILE A 33 4.26 11.51 -0.71
CA ILE A 33 3.54 10.68 -1.66
C ILE A 33 2.51 11.47 -2.44
N PRO A 34 2.49 11.35 -3.77
CA PRO A 34 1.38 11.90 -4.54
C PRO A 34 0.17 11.01 -4.34
N ILE A 35 -0.61 11.33 -3.33
CA ILE A 35 -1.61 10.42 -2.82
C ILE A 35 -2.69 10.05 -3.84
N LEU A 36 -3.14 11.01 -4.65
CA LEU A 36 -4.19 10.70 -5.61
C LEU A 36 -3.70 9.72 -6.66
N GLU A 37 -2.44 9.84 -7.03
CA GLU A 37 -1.86 8.90 -7.97
C GLU A 37 -1.72 7.53 -7.34
N LEU A 38 -1.32 7.47 -6.08
CA LEU A 38 -1.20 6.19 -5.41
C LEU A 38 -2.55 5.51 -5.28
N ILE A 39 -3.59 6.25 -4.96
CA ILE A 39 -4.93 5.69 -4.88
C ILE A 39 -5.33 5.08 -6.22
N ASP A 40 -5.05 5.80 -7.31
CA ASP A 40 -5.36 5.30 -8.63
C ASP A 40 -4.63 4.01 -8.92
N GLN A 41 -3.33 3.97 -8.62
CA GLN A 41 -2.54 2.77 -8.87
C GLN A 41 -3.05 1.59 -8.06
N TYR A 42 -3.40 1.84 -6.80
CA TYR A 42 -3.87 0.76 -5.94
C TYR A 42 -5.21 0.21 -6.43
N THR A 43 -6.16 1.09 -6.75
CA THR A 43 -7.47 0.61 -7.16
C THR A 43 -7.39 -0.14 -8.48
N ARG A 44 -6.51 0.30 -9.39
CA ARG A 44 -6.32 -0.45 -10.62
C ARG A 44 -5.74 -1.83 -10.37
N ALA A 45 -4.78 -1.91 -9.46
CA ALA A 45 -4.18 -3.20 -9.15
C ALA A 45 -5.20 -4.17 -8.57
N VAL A 46 -6.05 -3.68 -7.67
CA VAL A 46 -7.07 -4.54 -7.07
C VAL A 46 -8.11 -4.95 -8.09
N GLU A 47 -8.55 -4.01 -8.93
CA GLU A 47 -9.54 -4.33 -9.94
C GLU A 47 -9.00 -5.37 -10.92
N SER A 48 -7.73 -5.21 -11.31
CA SER A 48 -7.13 -6.15 -12.23
C SER A 48 -7.04 -7.54 -11.61
N ALA A 49 -6.65 -7.60 -10.34
CA ALA A 49 -6.57 -8.89 -9.66
C ALA A 49 -7.94 -9.51 -9.47
N GLU A 50 -8.93 -8.67 -9.23
CA GLU A 50 -10.28 -9.16 -9.01
C GLU A 50 -10.83 -9.84 -10.24
N SER A 51 -10.47 -9.37 -11.42
CA SER A 51 -10.98 -9.97 -12.64
C SER A 51 -10.38 -11.36 -12.89
N THR A 52 -9.24 -11.67 -12.29
CA THR A 52 -8.63 -12.97 -12.49
C THR A 52 -8.76 -13.87 -11.27
N ASP A 53 -9.05 -13.32 -10.11
CA ASP A 53 -9.13 -14.10 -8.89
C ASP A 53 -10.32 -13.63 -8.08
N PRO A 54 -11.45 -14.30 -8.16
CA PRO A 54 -12.63 -13.85 -7.43
C PRO A 54 -12.54 -14.03 -5.92
N GLU A 55 -11.51 -14.70 -5.43
CA GLU A 55 -11.40 -14.90 -3.99
C GLU A 55 -10.37 -13.98 -3.36
N ILE A 56 -10.45 -12.71 -3.68
CA ILE A 56 -9.54 -11.74 -3.12
C ILE A 56 -9.85 -11.51 -1.65
N SER A 57 -8.82 -11.41 -0.85
CA SER A 57 -8.97 -11.13 0.57
C SER A 57 -9.75 -9.84 0.78
N SER A 58 -10.64 -9.84 1.75
CA SER A 58 -11.45 -8.67 2.05
C SER A 58 -10.59 -7.50 2.50
N ALA A 59 -9.40 -7.75 3.03
CA ALA A 59 -8.54 -6.66 3.47
C ALA A 59 -8.16 -5.75 2.30
N PHE A 60 -7.91 -6.32 1.13
CA PHE A 60 -7.57 -5.52 -0.04
C PHE A 60 -8.77 -4.71 -0.50
N ILE A 61 -9.96 -5.30 -0.43
CA ILE A 61 -11.17 -4.61 -0.84
C ILE A 61 -11.49 -3.48 0.14
N GLU A 62 -11.32 -3.73 1.42
CA GLU A 62 -11.58 -2.72 2.43
C GLU A 62 -10.65 -1.54 2.26
N MET A 63 -9.38 -1.81 1.97
CA MET A 63 -8.45 -0.72 1.74
C MET A 63 -8.84 0.07 0.49
N ALA A 64 -9.28 -0.61 -0.56
CA ALA A 64 -9.71 0.09 -1.77
C ALA A 64 -10.86 1.03 -1.46
N ALA A 65 -11.83 0.56 -0.68
CA ALA A 65 -12.96 1.39 -0.32
C ALA A 65 -12.50 2.59 0.51
N HIS A 66 -11.58 2.37 1.43
CA HIS A 66 -11.05 3.44 2.26
C HIS A 66 -10.33 4.49 1.39
N LEU A 67 -9.58 4.04 0.40
CA LEU A 67 -8.86 4.96 -0.47
C LEU A 67 -9.81 5.75 -1.35
N VAL A 68 -10.89 5.12 -1.81
CA VAL A 68 -11.88 5.84 -2.61
C VAL A 68 -12.56 6.89 -1.77
N GLU A 69 -12.86 6.56 -0.52
CA GLU A 69 -13.44 7.54 0.38
C GLU A 69 -12.48 8.69 0.62
N MET A 70 -11.20 8.38 0.84
CA MET A 70 -10.20 9.42 1.02
C MET A 70 -10.12 10.33 -0.19
N LYS A 71 -10.15 9.74 -1.38
CA LYS A 71 -10.10 10.51 -2.61
C LYS A 71 -11.27 11.46 -2.68
N SER A 72 -12.45 11.00 -2.31
CA SER A 72 -13.62 11.84 -2.33
C SER A 72 -13.47 13.06 -1.45
N TYR A 73 -12.93 12.85 -0.25
CA TYR A 73 -12.70 13.98 0.65
C TYR A 73 -11.61 14.90 0.12
N LEU A 74 -10.54 14.34 -0.42
CA LEU A 74 -9.45 15.17 -0.92
C LEU A 74 -9.86 16.05 -2.09
N LEU A 75 -10.86 15.64 -2.83
CA LEU A 75 -11.33 16.44 -3.95
C LEU A 75 -12.31 17.53 -3.54
N LEU A 76 -12.73 17.53 -2.28
CA LEU A 76 -13.59 18.60 -1.79
C LEU A 76 -12.73 19.80 -1.41
N PRO A 77 -13.24 21.01 -1.64
CA PRO A 77 -12.47 22.19 -1.22
C PRO A 77 -12.33 22.23 0.29
N ARG A 78 -11.12 22.55 0.75
CA ARG A 78 -10.86 22.73 2.18
C ARG A 78 -11.21 21.53 3.02
N SER A 79 -10.87 20.36 2.53
CA SER A 79 -11.18 19.14 3.27
C SER A 79 -10.12 18.85 4.30
N GLU A 80 -10.45 19.05 5.55
CA GLU A 80 -9.54 18.68 6.63
C GLU A 80 -9.56 17.18 6.84
N GLU A 81 -10.73 16.58 6.59
CA GLU A 81 -10.83 15.14 6.77
C GLU A 81 -9.95 14.38 5.77
N GLY A 82 -9.93 14.85 4.53
CA GLY A 82 -9.09 14.21 3.52
C GLY A 82 -7.62 14.30 3.89
N GLU A 83 -7.19 15.46 4.38
CA GLU A 83 -5.80 15.61 4.78
C GLU A 83 -5.47 14.73 5.99
N ARG A 84 -6.40 14.61 6.93
CA ARG A 84 -6.18 13.78 8.09
C ARG A 84 -6.03 12.32 7.67
N MET A 85 -6.90 11.84 6.79
CA MET A 85 -6.84 10.47 6.32
C MET A 85 -5.54 10.21 5.57
N LYS A 86 -5.11 11.19 4.76
CA LYS A 86 -3.88 11.06 4.01
C LYS A 86 -2.69 10.95 4.94
N GLN A 87 -2.65 11.80 5.97
CA GLN A 87 -1.53 11.77 6.90
C GLN A 87 -1.50 10.50 7.71
N GLU A 88 -2.66 9.98 8.07
CA GLU A 88 -2.71 8.72 8.78
C GLU A 88 -2.17 7.58 7.93
N LEU A 89 -2.58 7.52 6.68
CA LEU A 89 -2.13 6.45 5.80
C LEU A 89 -0.63 6.57 5.54
N THR A 90 -0.16 7.79 5.29
CA THR A 90 1.26 7.99 5.05
C THR A 90 2.08 7.56 6.26
N GLY A 91 1.59 7.90 7.46
CA GLY A 91 2.28 7.49 8.68
C GLY A 91 2.33 5.97 8.82
N ARG A 92 1.23 5.31 8.49
CA ARG A 92 1.20 3.85 8.56
C ARG A 92 2.16 3.22 7.56
N LEU A 93 2.28 3.80 6.38
CA LEU A 93 3.21 3.27 5.38
C LEU A 93 4.65 3.44 5.81
N ILE A 94 4.97 4.59 6.39
CA ILE A 94 6.32 4.82 6.88
C ILE A 94 6.65 3.85 8.00
N GLU A 95 5.73 3.67 8.93
CA GLU A 95 5.93 2.73 10.01
C GLU A 95 6.10 1.32 9.49
N TYR A 96 5.27 0.92 8.55
CA TYR A 96 5.34 -0.41 7.98
C TYR A 96 6.70 -0.63 7.30
N ASP A 97 7.16 0.37 6.57
CA ASP A 97 8.45 0.27 5.91
C ASP A 97 9.57 0.13 6.92
N GLN A 98 9.52 0.90 8.00
CA GLN A 98 10.53 0.82 9.03
C GLN A 98 10.52 -0.53 9.71
N CYS A 99 9.35 -1.06 9.98
CA CYS A 99 9.25 -2.38 10.61
C CYS A 99 9.80 -3.46 9.69
N ARG A 100 9.55 -3.36 8.41
CA ARG A 100 10.08 -4.35 7.48
C ARG A 100 11.59 -4.29 7.40
N ARG A 101 12.15 -3.08 7.42
CA ARG A 101 13.59 -2.94 7.39
C ARG A 101 14.22 -3.49 8.66
N MET A 102 13.58 -3.25 9.80
CA MET A 102 14.07 -3.78 11.06
C MET A 102 13.98 -5.29 11.06
N ALA A 103 12.88 -5.84 10.59
CA ALA A 103 12.72 -7.30 10.54
C ALA A 103 13.78 -7.94 9.66
N ALA A 104 14.11 -7.30 8.54
CA ALA A 104 15.14 -7.83 7.66
C ALA A 104 16.50 -7.85 8.36
N ARG A 105 16.80 -6.78 9.09
CA ARG A 105 18.06 -6.72 9.81
C ARG A 105 18.14 -7.75 10.92
N LEU A 106 17.01 -7.94 11.61
CA LEU A 106 16.97 -8.93 12.67
C LEU A 106 17.10 -10.35 12.12
N ARG A 107 16.54 -10.58 10.94
CA ARG A 107 16.68 -11.90 10.33
C ARG A 107 18.13 -12.18 9.98
N GLU A 108 18.83 -11.18 9.48
CA GLU A 108 20.24 -11.37 9.18
C GLU A 108 21.01 -11.69 10.42
N ARG A 109 20.70 -11.02 11.54
CA ARG A 109 21.38 -11.32 12.76
C ARG A 109 20.87 -12.59 13.37
N GLY A 110 19.62 -12.91 13.16
CA GLY A 110 19.02 -14.08 13.73
C GLY A 110 19.66 -15.35 13.28
N GLU A 111 20.22 -15.35 12.09
CA GLU A 111 20.90 -16.53 11.64
C GLU A 111 22.11 -16.80 12.47
N GLU A 112 22.67 -15.77 13.13
CA GLU A 112 23.78 -15.93 13.97
C GLU A 112 23.38 -16.26 15.38
N TYR A 113 22.14 -15.95 15.76
CA TYR A 113 21.69 -16.14 17.10
C TYR A 113 20.59 -17.16 17.20
N THR A 114 20.65 -18.17 16.41
CA THR A 114 19.57 -19.12 16.38
C THR A 114 19.50 -19.97 17.56
N VAL A 115 20.22 -19.68 18.58
CA VAL A 115 20.22 -20.47 19.70
C VAL A 115 19.09 -20.35 20.54
N PHE A 116 18.28 -19.45 20.35
CA PHE A 116 17.14 -19.40 21.20
C PHE A 116 16.10 -20.34 20.69
#